data_b6b4e6187d32c2c97ade6c292e302fee
#
_entry.id   b6b4e6187d32c2c97ade6c292e302fee
#
_cell.length_a   1.000
_cell.length_b   1.000
_cell.length_c   1.000
_cell.angle_alpha   90.00
_cell.angle_beta   90.00
_cell.angle_gamma   90.00
#
_symmetry.space_group_name_H-M   'P 1'
#
loop_
_entity.id
_entity.type
_entity.pdbx_description
1 polymer ?
#
loop_
_entity_poly.entity_id
_entity_poly.type
_entity_poly.pdbx_seq_one_letter_code
_entity_poly.pdbx_strand_id
1 'polypeptide(L)'
;MTRGSVRLAIGLVLSGVLLWLALRGVEWRHTSAALRQANVGLLLPALLIQVATYLLGAVRWRALFPEPPQLGLSRLTAALLVGQLVNLASPVRLGPLVRAYLAGDERAGRALALATVIEEKILDLAVLAVGSLMLITVLPVPPWLRQAGLAGAILAAVGLAALVSVAGSRRRLLATLARLSTRVAGLGEAALTSLNVW
;
A
#
# COMPACT_ATOMS: atom_id res chain seq x y z
N MET A 1 -5.47 -21.84 30.99
CA MET A 1 -5.62 -21.18 29.68
C MET A 1 -4.62 -20.05 29.62
N THR A 2 -3.70 -20.07 28.67
CA THR A 2 -2.68 -19.03 28.55
C THR A 2 -3.30 -17.73 28.04
N ARG A 3 -2.78 -16.58 28.48
CA ARG A 3 -3.28 -15.25 28.03
C ARG A 3 -3.37 -15.12 26.49
N GLY A 4 -2.55 -15.90 25.76
CA GLY A 4 -2.57 -15.97 24.30
C GLY A 4 -3.81 -16.66 23.73
N SER A 5 -4.26 -17.78 24.34
CA SER A 5 -5.44 -18.51 23.87
C SER A 5 -6.74 -17.72 24.06
N VAL A 6 -6.83 -16.92 25.13
CA VAL A 6 -8.00 -16.05 25.37
C VAL A 6 -8.06 -14.92 24.33
N ARG A 7 -6.92 -14.28 24.01
CA ARG A 7 -6.86 -13.23 22.98
C ARG A 7 -7.23 -13.76 21.59
N LEU A 8 -6.76 -14.95 21.26
CA LEU A 8 -7.08 -15.61 19.99
C LEU A 8 -8.56 -15.98 19.90
N ALA A 9 -9.15 -16.50 20.99
CA ALA A 9 -10.58 -16.81 21.07
C ALA A 9 -11.44 -15.54 20.93
N ILE A 10 -11.08 -14.45 21.61
CA ILE A 10 -11.78 -13.16 21.49
C ILE A 10 -11.68 -12.63 20.04
N GLY A 11 -10.52 -12.70 19.41
CA GLY A 11 -10.32 -12.29 18.01
C GLY A 11 -11.18 -13.10 17.04
N LEU A 12 -11.24 -14.41 17.21
CA LEU A 12 -12.08 -15.30 16.38
C LEU A 12 -13.57 -15.02 16.57
N VAL A 13 -14.03 -14.87 17.83
CA VAL A 13 -15.43 -14.54 18.11
C VAL A 13 -15.80 -13.18 17.50
N LEU A 14 -14.97 -12.16 17.72
CA LEU A 14 -15.21 -10.83 17.15
C LEU A 14 -15.25 -10.86 15.62
N SER A 15 -14.30 -11.56 14.98
CA SER A 15 -14.27 -11.73 13.52
C SER A 15 -15.52 -12.48 13.03
N GLY A 16 -15.93 -13.52 13.72
CA GLY A 16 -17.15 -14.26 13.40
C GLY A 16 -18.41 -13.40 13.51
N VAL A 17 -18.54 -12.60 14.57
CA VAL A 17 -19.65 -11.67 14.76
C VAL A 17 -19.67 -10.59 13.67
N LEU A 18 -18.51 -9.98 13.35
CA LEU A 18 -18.42 -8.98 12.29
C LEU A 18 -18.76 -9.56 10.92
N LEU A 19 -18.27 -10.77 10.63
CA LEU A 19 -18.60 -11.48 9.40
C LEU A 19 -20.10 -11.79 9.31
N TRP A 20 -20.68 -12.30 10.39
CA TRP A 20 -22.11 -12.57 10.46
C TRP A 20 -22.96 -11.30 10.26
N LEU A 21 -22.58 -10.19 10.90
CA LEU A 21 -23.22 -8.88 10.71
C LEU A 21 -23.12 -8.40 9.27
N ALA A 22 -21.95 -8.55 8.64
CA ALA A 22 -21.75 -8.19 7.25
C ALA A 22 -22.60 -9.04 6.30
N LEU A 23 -22.72 -10.33 6.56
CA LEU A 23 -23.47 -11.27 5.73
C LEU A 23 -24.98 -11.23 5.98
N ARG A 24 -25.43 -10.75 7.14
CA ARG A 24 -26.86 -10.71 7.53
C ARG A 24 -27.69 -9.82 6.59
N GLY A 25 -27.09 -8.76 6.00
CA GLY A 25 -27.76 -7.86 5.06
C GLY A 25 -27.63 -8.30 3.59
N VAL A 26 -26.98 -9.41 3.29
CA VAL A 26 -26.77 -9.87 1.92
C VAL A 26 -27.99 -10.64 1.42
N GLU A 27 -28.63 -10.12 0.38
CA GLU A 27 -29.71 -10.82 -0.32
C GLU A 27 -29.13 -11.88 -1.27
N TRP A 28 -28.93 -13.08 -0.73
CA TRP A 28 -28.30 -14.21 -1.46
C TRP A 28 -29.00 -14.55 -2.78
N ARG A 29 -30.33 -14.34 -2.86
CA ARG A 29 -31.09 -14.57 -4.13
C ARG A 29 -30.67 -13.58 -5.20
N HIS A 30 -30.54 -12.29 -4.88
CA HIS A 30 -30.08 -11.27 -5.81
C HIS A 30 -28.62 -11.47 -6.18
N THR A 31 -27.78 -11.80 -5.20
CA THR A 31 -26.36 -12.09 -5.43
C THR A 31 -26.16 -13.30 -6.36
N SER A 32 -26.89 -14.40 -6.12
CA SER A 32 -26.80 -15.59 -6.98
C SER A 32 -27.35 -15.34 -8.38
N ALA A 33 -28.42 -14.54 -8.52
CA ALA A 33 -28.97 -14.14 -9.82
C ALA A 33 -27.97 -13.26 -10.60
N ALA A 34 -27.35 -12.29 -9.94
CA ALA A 34 -26.30 -11.44 -10.54
C ALA A 34 -25.08 -12.26 -10.99
N LEU A 35 -24.64 -13.24 -10.18
CA LEU A 35 -23.55 -14.14 -10.56
C LEU A 35 -23.88 -15.01 -11.77
N ARG A 36 -25.12 -15.49 -11.88
CA ARG A 36 -25.57 -16.28 -13.06
C ARG A 36 -25.66 -15.44 -14.33
N GLN A 37 -25.96 -14.14 -14.19
CA GLN A 37 -26.02 -13.18 -15.30
C GLN A 37 -24.65 -12.58 -15.65
N ALA A 38 -23.63 -12.84 -14.82
CA ALA A 38 -22.29 -12.33 -15.06
C ALA A 38 -21.72 -12.88 -16.38
N ASN A 39 -21.23 -11.99 -17.21
CA ASN A 39 -20.59 -12.39 -18.47
C ASN A 39 -19.21 -12.98 -18.18
N VAL A 40 -19.14 -14.31 -18.15
CA VAL A 40 -17.87 -15.04 -17.88
C VAL A 40 -16.79 -14.68 -18.90
N GLY A 41 -17.17 -14.32 -20.13
CA GLY A 41 -16.24 -13.87 -21.17
C GLY A 41 -15.47 -12.60 -20.82
N LEU A 42 -15.99 -11.77 -19.89
CA LEU A 42 -15.30 -10.57 -19.39
C LEU A 42 -14.32 -10.86 -18.27
N LEU A 43 -14.38 -12.03 -17.64
CA LEU A 43 -13.47 -12.39 -16.54
C LEU A 43 -12.01 -12.55 -17.00
N LEU A 44 -11.82 -13.17 -18.17
CA LEU A 44 -10.47 -13.36 -18.72
C LEU A 44 -9.80 -12.01 -19.05
N PRO A 45 -10.40 -11.11 -19.84
CA PRO A 45 -9.81 -9.80 -20.08
C PRO A 45 -9.62 -8.99 -18.79
N ALA A 46 -10.54 -9.05 -17.83
CA ALA A 46 -10.38 -8.40 -16.55
C ALA A 46 -9.16 -8.93 -15.77
N LEU A 47 -8.97 -10.26 -15.74
CA LEU A 47 -7.80 -10.89 -15.14
C LEU A 47 -6.50 -10.48 -15.85
N LEU A 48 -6.48 -10.47 -17.18
CA LEU A 48 -5.32 -10.04 -17.95
C LEU A 48 -4.95 -8.58 -17.68
N ILE A 49 -5.93 -7.68 -17.62
CA ILE A 49 -5.74 -6.28 -17.25
C ILE A 49 -5.18 -6.18 -15.82
N GLN A 50 -5.69 -6.98 -14.89
CA GLN A 50 -5.21 -6.98 -13.51
C GLN A 50 -3.75 -7.44 -13.41
N VAL A 51 -3.38 -8.51 -14.12
CA VAL A 51 -1.99 -8.99 -14.18
C VAL A 51 -1.10 -7.93 -14.81
N ALA A 52 -1.51 -7.35 -15.94
CA ALA A 52 -0.76 -6.27 -16.59
C ALA A 52 -0.56 -5.08 -15.65
N THR A 53 -1.56 -4.71 -14.87
CA THR A 53 -1.49 -3.62 -13.88
C THR A 53 -0.41 -3.90 -12.82
N TYR A 54 -0.30 -5.13 -12.32
CA TYR A 54 0.75 -5.49 -11.36
C TYR A 54 2.15 -5.49 -12.00
N LEU A 55 2.27 -5.99 -13.23
CA LEU A 55 3.55 -5.98 -13.95
C LEU A 55 4.01 -4.55 -14.25
N LEU A 56 3.12 -3.69 -14.76
CA LEU A 56 3.40 -2.28 -15.00
C LEU A 56 3.74 -1.56 -13.69
N GLY A 57 3.04 -1.87 -12.60
CA GLY A 57 3.35 -1.37 -11.26
C GLY A 57 4.76 -1.74 -10.81
N ALA A 58 5.20 -2.98 -11.07
CA ALA A 58 6.55 -3.43 -10.75
C ALA A 58 7.62 -2.73 -11.60
N VAL A 59 7.37 -2.53 -12.91
CA VAL A 59 8.24 -1.77 -13.81
C VAL A 59 8.36 -0.31 -13.35
N ARG A 60 7.22 0.34 -13.08
CA ARG A 60 7.20 1.71 -12.54
C ARG A 60 7.96 1.81 -11.23
N TRP A 61 7.74 0.88 -10.30
CA TRP A 61 8.44 0.90 -9.02
C TRP A 61 9.93 0.69 -9.17
N ARG A 62 10.38 -0.20 -10.09
CA ARG A 62 11.79 -0.39 -10.41
C ARG A 62 12.45 0.91 -10.92
N ALA A 63 11.72 1.71 -11.70
CA ALA A 63 12.22 2.98 -12.23
C ALA A 63 12.42 4.07 -11.15
N LEU A 64 11.81 3.93 -9.96
CA LEU A 64 11.99 4.86 -8.84
C LEU A 64 13.30 4.59 -8.07
N PHE A 65 13.95 3.43 -8.27
CA PHE A 65 15.25 3.19 -7.67
C PHE A 65 16.33 3.96 -8.45
N PRO A 66 17.26 4.65 -7.77
CA PRO A 66 18.32 5.42 -8.42
C PRO A 66 19.29 4.55 -9.23
N GLU A 67 19.57 3.36 -8.71
CA GLU A 67 20.26 2.28 -9.40
C GLU A 67 19.28 1.11 -9.45
N PRO A 68 19.07 0.48 -10.63
CA PRO A 68 18.14 -0.63 -10.71
C PRO A 68 18.56 -1.70 -9.70
N PRO A 69 17.67 -2.08 -8.79
CA PRO A 69 17.98 -3.12 -7.82
C PRO A 69 18.36 -4.38 -8.59
N GLN A 70 19.34 -5.12 -8.12
CA GLN A 70 19.72 -6.43 -8.70
C GLN A 70 18.57 -7.46 -8.57
N LEU A 71 17.49 -7.05 -7.91
CA LEU A 71 16.25 -7.80 -7.83
C LEU A 71 15.58 -7.85 -9.21
N GLY A 72 15.39 -9.05 -9.72
CA GLY A 72 14.61 -9.28 -10.94
C GLY A 72 13.19 -8.72 -10.80
N LEU A 73 12.60 -8.38 -11.94
CA LEU A 73 11.23 -7.86 -12.01
C LEU A 73 10.23 -8.81 -11.32
N SER A 74 10.45 -10.12 -11.41
CA SER A 74 9.66 -11.15 -10.74
C SER A 74 9.62 -10.99 -9.22
N ARG A 75 10.76 -10.67 -8.60
CA ARG A 75 10.84 -10.46 -7.15
C ARG A 75 10.13 -9.16 -6.71
N LEU A 76 10.25 -8.10 -7.50
CA LEU A 76 9.50 -6.86 -7.26
C LEU A 76 8.00 -7.07 -7.42
N THR A 77 7.57 -7.82 -8.43
CA THR A 77 6.15 -8.20 -8.62
C THR A 77 5.67 -9.04 -7.44
N ALA A 78 6.46 -10.03 -6.99
CA ALA A 78 6.12 -10.83 -5.82
C ALA A 78 5.98 -9.97 -4.55
N ALA A 79 6.89 -9.01 -4.33
CA ALA A 79 6.80 -8.08 -3.21
C ALA A 79 5.53 -7.21 -3.27
N LEU A 80 5.12 -6.77 -4.47
CA LEU A 80 3.86 -6.05 -4.69
C LEU A 80 2.65 -6.92 -4.32
N LEU A 81 2.61 -8.17 -4.80
CA LEU A 81 1.51 -9.10 -4.53
C LEU A 81 1.42 -9.45 -3.04
N VAL A 82 2.56 -9.74 -2.39
CA VAL A 82 2.59 -9.98 -0.93
C VAL A 82 2.12 -8.75 -0.16
N GLY A 83 2.57 -7.55 -0.55
CA GLY A 83 2.09 -6.31 0.06
C GLY A 83 0.59 -6.13 -0.08
N GLN A 84 0.02 -6.49 -1.24
CA GLN A 84 -1.42 -6.44 -1.47
C GLN A 84 -2.19 -7.47 -0.62
N LEU A 85 -1.67 -8.69 -0.50
CA LEU A 85 -2.24 -9.72 0.39
C LEU A 85 -2.25 -9.27 1.85
N VAL A 86 -1.16 -8.65 2.31
CA VAL A 86 -1.09 -8.10 3.67
C VAL A 86 -2.11 -6.97 3.87
N ASN A 87 -2.30 -6.10 2.88
CA ASN A 87 -3.33 -5.06 2.95
C ASN A 87 -4.74 -5.63 3.03
N LEU A 88 -4.99 -6.77 2.38
CA LEU A 88 -6.29 -7.44 2.41
C LEU A 88 -6.53 -8.15 3.75
N ALA A 89 -5.47 -8.75 4.32
CA ALA A 89 -5.55 -9.52 5.56
C ALA A 89 -5.45 -8.65 6.83
N SER A 90 -4.93 -7.42 6.73
CA SER A 90 -4.67 -6.55 7.88
C SER A 90 -5.64 -5.36 7.90
N PRO A 91 -6.25 -5.03 9.06
CA PRO A 91 -7.06 -3.82 9.22
C PRO A 91 -6.22 -2.54 9.06
N VAL A 92 -4.93 -2.62 9.34
CA VAL A 92 -3.95 -1.55 9.10
C VAL A 92 -3.23 -1.84 7.79
N ARG A 93 -3.22 -0.89 6.86
CA ARG A 93 -2.60 -1.02 5.53
C ARG A 93 -1.07 -1.08 5.61
N LEU A 94 -0.54 -2.22 6.07
CA LEU A 94 0.91 -2.47 6.24
C LEU A 94 1.62 -2.90 4.94
N GLY A 95 0.89 -3.14 3.87
CA GLY A 95 1.43 -3.60 2.58
C GLY A 95 2.61 -2.78 2.06
N PRO A 96 2.59 -1.43 2.09
CA PRO A 96 3.72 -0.61 1.69
C PRO A 96 5.00 -0.89 2.49
N LEU A 97 4.88 -1.11 3.80
CA LEU A 97 6.02 -1.46 4.67
C LEU A 97 6.59 -2.85 4.35
N VAL A 98 5.70 -3.82 4.14
CA VAL A 98 6.10 -5.19 3.75
C VAL A 98 6.78 -5.19 2.39
N ARG A 99 6.28 -4.44 1.41
CA ARG A 99 6.93 -4.25 0.11
C ARG A 99 8.35 -3.70 0.27
N ALA A 100 8.51 -2.64 1.04
CA ALA A 100 9.81 -2.02 1.29
C ALA A 100 10.78 -2.99 1.97
N TYR A 101 10.28 -3.79 2.92
CA TYR A 101 11.07 -4.82 3.60
C TYR A 101 11.55 -5.93 2.65
N LEU A 102 10.65 -6.43 1.77
CA LEU A 102 10.96 -7.50 0.83
C LEU A 102 11.86 -7.06 -0.33
N ALA A 103 11.77 -5.79 -0.73
CA ALA A 103 12.59 -5.22 -1.80
C ALA A 103 13.90 -4.62 -1.30
N GLY A 104 14.03 -4.34 0.01
CA GLY A 104 15.29 -3.89 0.59
C GLY A 104 16.29 -5.05 0.66
N ASP A 105 17.36 -4.97 -0.14
CA ASP A 105 18.49 -5.87 -0.07
C ASP A 105 19.66 -5.26 0.72
N GLU A 106 20.78 -5.99 0.83
CA GLU A 106 21.98 -5.52 1.52
C GLU A 106 22.59 -4.27 0.87
N ARG A 107 22.36 -4.04 -0.43
CA ARG A 107 22.91 -2.90 -1.20
C ARG A 107 21.99 -1.71 -1.24
N ALA A 108 20.72 -1.92 -1.62
CA ALA A 108 19.74 -0.84 -1.71
C ALA A 108 19.28 -0.35 -0.32
N GLY A 109 19.30 -1.25 0.67
CA GLY A 109 18.83 -0.95 2.02
C GLY A 109 17.31 -0.78 2.11
N ARG A 110 16.73 -1.18 3.22
CA ARG A 110 15.29 -1.07 3.50
C ARG A 110 14.80 0.39 3.51
N ALA A 111 15.67 1.31 3.94
CA ALA A 111 15.35 2.73 3.99
C ALA A 111 15.16 3.31 2.59
N LEU A 112 15.99 2.93 1.61
CA LEU A 112 15.82 3.35 0.22
C LEU A 112 14.56 2.76 -0.39
N ALA A 113 14.29 1.46 -0.17
CA ALA A 113 13.07 0.84 -0.64
C ALA A 113 11.81 1.50 -0.04
N LEU A 114 11.84 1.92 1.23
CA LEU A 114 10.76 2.68 1.84
C LEU A 114 10.62 4.07 1.21
N ALA A 115 11.74 4.76 0.93
CA ALA A 115 11.71 6.06 0.25
C ALA A 115 11.05 5.96 -1.13
N THR A 116 11.36 4.93 -1.95
CA THR A 116 10.71 4.73 -3.25
C THR A 116 9.22 4.44 -3.13
N VAL A 117 8.78 3.75 -2.06
CA VAL A 117 7.35 3.54 -1.79
C VAL A 117 6.65 4.86 -1.43
N ILE A 118 7.31 5.76 -0.70
CA ILE A 118 6.78 7.09 -0.39
C ILE A 118 6.71 7.94 -1.66
N GLU A 119 7.78 7.95 -2.47
CA GLU A 119 7.80 8.64 -3.77
C GLU A 119 6.66 8.16 -4.67
N GLU A 120 6.43 6.86 -4.75
CA GLU A 120 5.30 6.28 -5.49
C GLU A 120 3.95 6.84 -5.02
N LYS A 121 3.75 6.93 -3.71
CA LYS A 121 2.49 7.46 -3.15
C LYS A 121 2.28 8.95 -3.42
N ILE A 122 3.33 9.74 -3.42
CA ILE A 122 3.26 11.16 -3.78
C ILE A 122 2.93 11.32 -5.27
N LEU A 123 3.54 10.52 -6.13
CA LEU A 123 3.23 10.51 -7.57
C LEU A 123 1.79 10.04 -7.83
N ASP A 124 1.31 8.99 -7.15
CA ASP A 124 -0.08 8.54 -7.25
C ASP A 124 -1.04 9.66 -6.85
N LEU A 125 -0.75 10.38 -5.76
CA LEU A 125 -1.55 11.52 -5.30
C LEU A 125 -1.52 12.67 -6.32
N ALA A 126 -0.38 12.95 -6.93
CA ALA A 126 -0.26 13.99 -7.95
C ALA A 126 -1.09 13.67 -9.21
N VAL A 127 -1.04 12.42 -9.69
CA VAL A 127 -1.84 11.97 -10.83
C VAL A 127 -3.34 12.05 -10.50
N LEU A 128 -3.73 11.60 -9.31
CA LEU A 128 -5.12 11.68 -8.85
C LEU A 128 -5.60 13.14 -8.76
N ALA A 129 -4.76 14.05 -8.27
CA ALA A 129 -5.07 15.46 -8.17
C ALA A 129 -5.27 16.11 -9.54
N VAL A 130 -4.38 15.84 -10.49
CA VAL A 130 -4.52 16.34 -11.87
C VAL A 130 -5.80 15.80 -12.53
N GLY A 131 -6.06 14.48 -12.39
CA GLY A 131 -7.29 13.86 -12.89
C GLY A 131 -8.56 14.46 -12.26
N SER A 132 -8.54 14.71 -10.95
CA SER A 132 -9.64 15.36 -10.24
C SER A 132 -9.88 16.79 -10.72
N LEU A 133 -8.82 17.58 -10.91
CA LEU A 133 -8.93 18.93 -11.44
C LEU A 133 -9.50 18.94 -12.87
N MET A 134 -9.03 18.05 -13.75
CA MET A 134 -9.60 17.91 -15.09
C MET A 134 -11.10 17.55 -15.03
N LEU A 135 -11.47 16.62 -14.15
CA LEU A 135 -12.87 16.20 -14.02
C LEU A 135 -13.77 17.35 -13.56
N ILE A 136 -13.31 18.17 -12.61
CA ILE A 136 -14.03 19.33 -12.08
C ILE A 136 -14.27 20.41 -13.17
N THR A 137 -13.37 20.53 -14.16
CA THR A 137 -13.54 21.49 -15.26
C THR A 137 -14.51 21.01 -16.34
N VAL A 138 -14.67 19.69 -16.49
CA VAL A 138 -15.50 19.10 -17.56
C VAL A 138 -16.89 18.72 -17.09
N LEU A 139 -17.05 18.33 -15.82
CA LEU A 139 -18.33 17.85 -15.30
C LEU A 139 -18.88 18.78 -14.21
N PRO A 140 -20.23 18.96 -14.17
CA PRO A 140 -20.89 19.65 -13.06
C PRO A 140 -20.84 18.75 -11.82
N VAL A 141 -19.84 18.99 -10.96
CA VAL A 141 -19.65 18.21 -9.72
C VAL A 141 -20.23 18.92 -8.51
N PRO A 142 -20.73 18.19 -7.51
CA PRO A 142 -21.21 18.77 -6.24
C PRO A 142 -20.12 19.58 -5.53
N PRO A 143 -20.47 20.63 -4.75
CA PRO A 143 -19.50 21.49 -4.07
C PRO A 143 -18.51 20.74 -3.17
N TRP A 144 -18.98 19.71 -2.46
CA TRP A 144 -18.11 18.89 -1.59
C TRP A 144 -17.02 18.15 -2.36
N LEU A 145 -17.34 17.65 -3.57
CA LEU A 145 -16.37 16.95 -4.42
C LEU A 145 -15.34 17.92 -4.99
N ARG A 146 -15.78 19.15 -5.35
CA ARG A 146 -14.87 20.22 -5.76
C ARG A 146 -13.89 20.60 -4.67
N GLN A 147 -14.37 20.75 -3.42
CA GLN A 147 -13.52 21.04 -2.26
C GLN A 147 -12.53 19.91 -1.99
N ALA A 148 -12.98 18.64 -2.02
CA ALA A 148 -12.11 17.47 -1.86
C ALA A 148 -11.03 17.40 -2.95
N GLY A 149 -11.38 17.66 -4.21
CA GLY A 149 -10.43 17.71 -5.33
C GLY A 149 -9.38 18.81 -5.17
N LEU A 150 -9.79 20.02 -4.76
CA LEU A 150 -8.85 21.12 -4.47
C LEU A 150 -7.93 20.81 -3.29
N ALA A 151 -8.46 20.25 -2.20
CA ALA A 151 -7.65 19.83 -1.06
C ALA A 151 -6.63 18.75 -1.45
N GLY A 152 -7.04 17.77 -2.26
CA GLY A 152 -6.16 16.75 -2.82
C GLY A 152 -5.06 17.36 -3.70
N ALA A 153 -5.38 18.36 -4.53
CA ALA A 153 -4.42 19.05 -5.37
C ALA A 153 -3.38 19.83 -4.54
N ILE A 154 -3.80 20.50 -3.48
CA ILE A 154 -2.91 21.22 -2.56
C ILE A 154 -1.96 20.22 -1.87
N LEU A 155 -2.49 19.12 -1.35
CA LEU A 155 -1.68 18.05 -0.73
C LEU A 155 -0.68 17.45 -1.71
N ALA A 156 -1.08 17.20 -2.95
CA ALA A 156 -0.19 16.71 -3.99
C ALA A 156 0.92 17.70 -4.32
N ALA A 157 0.58 19.00 -4.45
CA ALA A 157 1.55 20.06 -4.72
C ALA A 157 2.57 20.20 -3.57
N VAL A 158 2.12 20.17 -2.32
CA VAL A 158 2.99 20.18 -1.13
C VAL A 158 3.90 18.94 -1.11
N GLY A 159 3.34 17.74 -1.36
CA GLY A 159 4.11 16.50 -1.43
C GLY A 159 5.16 16.53 -2.55
N LEU A 160 4.80 17.03 -3.73
CA LEU A 160 5.72 17.16 -4.86
C LEU A 160 6.83 18.19 -4.58
N ALA A 161 6.49 19.35 -3.99
CA ALA A 161 7.45 20.34 -3.57
C ALA A 161 8.42 19.78 -2.52
N ALA A 162 7.93 19.01 -1.56
CA ALA A 162 8.75 18.30 -0.59
C ALA A 162 9.69 17.30 -1.26
N LEU A 163 9.20 16.50 -2.24
CA LEU A 163 10.05 15.59 -3.03
C LEU A 163 11.16 16.31 -3.77
N VAL A 164 10.82 17.40 -4.46
CA VAL A 164 11.81 18.20 -5.22
C VAL A 164 12.85 18.80 -4.27
N SER A 165 12.42 19.31 -3.12
CA SER A 165 13.32 19.87 -2.09
C SER A 165 14.25 18.82 -1.50
N VAL A 166 13.78 17.60 -1.37
CA VAL A 166 14.51 16.45 -0.85
C VAL A 166 15.42 15.85 -1.93
N ALA A 167 15.01 15.83 -3.20
CA ALA A 167 15.85 15.36 -4.30
C ALA A 167 17.15 16.19 -4.40
N GLY A 168 17.06 17.50 -4.12
CA GLY A 168 18.23 18.37 -3.95
C GLY A 168 19.07 18.08 -2.70
N SER A 169 18.49 17.40 -1.69
CA SER A 169 19.13 17.06 -0.42
C SER A 169 19.22 15.55 -0.16
N ARG A 170 19.22 14.75 -1.20
CA ARG A 170 19.15 13.28 -1.18
C ARG A 170 20.10 12.61 -0.18
N ARG A 171 21.34 13.12 -0.05
CA ARG A 171 22.31 12.64 0.96
C ARG A 171 21.83 12.85 2.39
N ARG A 172 21.15 13.97 2.66
CA ARG A 172 20.63 14.27 4.02
C ARG A 172 19.43 13.40 4.37
N LEU A 173 18.55 13.12 3.41
CA LEU A 173 17.38 12.28 3.65
C LEU A 173 17.77 10.82 3.91
N LEU A 174 18.65 10.25 3.09
CA LEU A 174 19.16 8.90 3.30
C LEU A 174 19.85 8.76 4.64
N ALA A 175 20.61 9.78 5.07
CA ALA A 175 21.24 9.78 6.39
C ALA A 175 20.21 9.86 7.53
N THR A 176 19.13 10.61 7.37
CA THR A 176 18.07 10.74 8.38
C THR A 176 17.24 9.47 8.47
N LEU A 177 16.87 8.87 7.34
CA LEU A 177 16.13 7.61 7.28
C LEU A 177 16.97 6.43 7.79
N ALA A 178 18.28 6.42 7.50
CA ALA A 178 19.20 5.42 8.07
C ALA A 178 19.28 5.51 9.60
N ARG A 179 19.32 6.72 10.16
CA ARG A 179 19.28 6.95 11.62
C ARG A 179 17.95 6.51 12.25
N LEU A 180 16.83 6.72 11.54
CA LEU A 180 15.52 6.24 11.99
C LEU A 180 15.41 4.72 11.92
N SER A 181 15.94 4.09 10.86
CA SER A 181 15.92 2.63 10.73
C SER A 181 16.78 1.93 11.78
N THR A 182 17.94 2.49 12.14
CA THR A 182 18.77 1.96 13.23
C THR A 182 18.12 2.12 14.60
N ARG A 183 17.37 3.20 14.84
CA ARG A 183 16.58 3.35 16.07
C ARG A 183 15.43 2.35 16.16
N VAL A 184 14.71 2.13 15.06
CA VAL A 184 13.61 1.15 15.02
C VAL A 184 14.14 -0.28 15.14
N ALA A 185 15.27 -0.59 14.49
CA ALA A 185 15.94 -1.88 14.64
C ALA A 185 16.42 -2.11 16.09
N GLY A 186 17.03 -1.10 16.72
CA GLY A 186 17.46 -1.17 18.11
C GLY A 186 16.30 -1.32 19.09
N LEU A 187 15.15 -0.72 18.85
CA LEU A 187 13.94 -0.93 19.65
C LEU A 187 13.37 -2.34 19.44
N GLY A 188 13.46 -2.90 18.24
CA GLY A 188 13.07 -4.27 17.94
C GLY A 188 13.98 -5.30 18.65
N GLU A 189 15.29 -5.09 18.63
CA GLU A 189 16.25 -5.94 19.34
C GLU A 189 16.11 -5.83 20.87
N ALA A 190 15.90 -4.62 21.39
CA ALA A 190 15.65 -4.42 22.82
C ALA A 190 14.33 -5.10 23.27
N ALA A 191 13.29 -5.07 22.42
CA ALA A 191 12.05 -5.78 22.69
C ALA A 191 12.20 -7.31 22.64
N LEU A 192 13.02 -7.82 21.71
CA LEU A 192 13.30 -9.26 21.61
C LEU A 192 14.19 -9.75 22.74
N THR A 193 15.17 -8.96 23.17
CA THR A 193 16.02 -9.31 24.34
C THR A 193 15.21 -9.29 25.64
N SER A 194 14.25 -8.39 25.79
CA SER A 194 13.36 -8.38 26.96
C SER A 194 12.38 -9.56 27.01
N LEU A 195 12.11 -10.21 25.87
CA LEU A 195 11.28 -11.42 25.79
C LEU A 195 12.04 -12.71 26.06
N ASN A 196 13.36 -12.71 25.94
CA ASN A 196 14.24 -13.89 26.20
C ASN A 196 14.72 -14.02 27.63
N VAL A 197 14.27 -13.19 28.55
CA VAL A 197 14.66 -13.20 29.98
C VAL A 197 13.59 -13.89 30.85
N TRP A 198 12.66 -14.64 30.24
CA TRP A 198 11.66 -15.43 30.98
C TRP A 198 11.63 -16.89 30.51
#